data_db93242aac9e6614bbd140b2c5625516
#
_entry.id   db93242aac9e6614bbd140b2c5625516
#
_cell.length_a   1.000
_cell.length_b   1.000
_cell.length_c   1.000
_cell.angle_alpha   90.00
_cell.angle_beta   90.00
_cell.angle_gamma   90.00
#
_symmetry.space_group_name_H-M   'P 1'
#
loop_
_entity.id
_entity.type
_entity.pdbx_description
1 polymer ?
#
loop_
_entity_poly.entity_id
_entity_poly.type
_entity_poly.pdbx_seq_one_letter_code
_entity_poly.pdbx_strand_id
1 'polypeptide(L)'
;MGCHMVAVLVLTTFVCFVIVDYFLQTRRPHALKVVAASAEPEEVSFPINIVSGFKLPAGLSYHSGHAWAAKESRNVVRIGLDDFAVRLLGKIDQLDLPARGRWLRQGEKGWTLARGGHRFEMLSPIEGEVVDVNPEVLKDPSVIHKDPYGTGWLVAVNSPAADSNLKNLLRGRLAQRWMEESVATLHTHVSPSTGVHLQDGGHAISDLLSILPEERWERVVRELFLA
;
A
#
# COMPACT_ATOMS: atom_id res chain seq x y z
N MET A 1 31.21 32.62 54.94
CA MET A 1 29.78 32.69 54.52
C MET A 1 29.57 32.39 53.03
N GLY A 2 30.59 32.50 52.13
CA GLY A 2 30.39 32.29 50.69
C GLY A 2 30.21 30.83 50.21
N CYS A 3 30.79 29.84 50.93
CA CYS A 3 30.76 28.45 50.47
C CYS A 3 29.38 27.80 50.61
N HIS A 4 28.60 28.14 51.61
CA HIS A 4 27.23 27.60 51.77
C HIS A 4 26.24 28.15 50.75
N MET A 5 26.42 29.44 50.34
CA MET A 5 25.56 30.04 49.31
C MET A 5 25.74 29.38 47.93
N VAL A 6 26.99 29.05 47.57
CA VAL A 6 27.27 28.36 46.28
C VAL A 6 26.69 26.93 46.30
N ALA A 7 26.86 26.20 47.42
CA ALA A 7 26.30 24.85 47.55
C ALA A 7 24.77 24.83 47.45
N VAL A 8 24.09 25.81 48.07
CA VAL A 8 22.61 25.95 47.98
C VAL A 8 22.19 26.28 46.55
N LEU A 9 22.92 27.15 45.85
CA LEU A 9 22.60 27.53 44.48
C LEU A 9 22.76 26.32 43.49
N VAL A 10 23.80 25.53 43.65
CA VAL A 10 24.02 24.31 42.85
C VAL A 10 22.92 23.28 43.14
N LEU A 11 22.52 23.13 44.39
CA LEU A 11 21.49 22.15 44.75
C LEU A 11 20.11 22.57 44.22
N THR A 12 19.78 23.87 44.28
CA THR A 12 18.53 24.37 43.70
C THR A 12 18.48 24.26 42.18
N THR A 13 19.58 24.50 41.46
CA THR A 13 19.62 24.31 40.00
C THR A 13 19.49 22.83 39.63
N PHE A 14 20.12 21.93 40.39
CA PHE A 14 19.98 20.48 40.14
C PHE A 14 18.54 19.99 40.35
N VAL A 15 17.90 20.40 41.44
CA VAL A 15 16.50 20.07 41.73
C VAL A 15 15.57 20.65 40.64
N CYS A 16 15.85 21.87 40.17
CA CYS A 16 15.09 22.44 39.07
C CYS A 16 15.21 21.63 37.77
N PHE A 17 16.42 21.18 37.41
CA PHE A 17 16.63 20.33 36.26
C PHE A 17 15.89 19.00 36.39
N VAL A 18 15.93 18.34 37.54
CA VAL A 18 15.21 17.09 37.78
C VAL A 18 13.69 17.28 37.65
N ILE A 19 13.15 18.40 38.20
CA ILE A 19 11.72 18.70 38.06
C ILE A 19 11.34 18.97 36.60
N VAL A 20 12.16 19.71 35.86
CA VAL A 20 11.93 19.99 34.42
C VAL A 20 11.99 18.70 33.61
N ASP A 21 12.99 17.85 33.85
CA ASP A 21 13.12 16.56 33.17
C ASP A 21 11.94 15.63 33.49
N TYR A 22 11.54 15.54 34.76
CA TYR A 22 10.33 14.82 35.17
C TYR A 22 9.06 15.36 34.46
N PHE A 23 8.89 16.67 34.35
CA PHE A 23 7.75 17.28 33.65
C PHE A 23 7.81 17.10 32.17
N LEU A 24 8.99 17.10 31.53
CA LEU A 24 9.18 16.81 30.11
C LEU A 24 8.96 15.34 29.82
N GLN A 25 9.35 14.43 30.71
CA GLN A 25 9.10 13.00 30.56
C GLN A 25 7.61 12.65 30.73
N THR A 26 6.93 13.31 31.68
CA THR A 26 5.47 13.12 31.87
C THR A 26 4.63 13.81 30.79
N ARG A 27 5.17 14.85 30.11
CA ARG A 27 4.54 15.49 28.96
C ARG A 27 4.94 14.89 27.61
N ARG A 28 5.90 13.96 27.57
CA ARG A 28 6.05 13.15 26.37
C ARG A 28 4.71 12.47 26.16
N PRO A 29 4.00 12.75 25.03
CA PRO A 29 2.79 12.01 24.73
C PRO A 29 3.22 10.54 24.84
N HIS A 30 2.51 9.78 25.66
CA HIS A 30 2.72 8.34 25.73
C HIS A 30 2.88 7.88 24.30
N ALA A 31 4.10 7.53 23.91
CA ALA A 31 4.27 6.67 22.75
C ALA A 31 3.22 5.61 22.99
N LEU A 32 2.20 5.61 22.13
CA LEU A 32 1.12 4.66 22.16
C LEU A 32 1.79 3.32 22.45
N LYS A 33 1.71 2.87 23.71
CA LYS A 33 1.86 1.49 24.03
C LYS A 33 0.81 0.89 23.11
N VAL A 34 1.25 0.35 21.99
CA VAL A 34 0.47 -0.62 21.26
C VAL A 34 0.24 -1.69 22.30
N VAL A 35 -0.87 -1.56 23.02
CA VAL A 35 -1.48 -2.67 23.70
C VAL A 35 -1.69 -3.62 22.55
N ALA A 36 -0.85 -4.64 22.46
CA ALA A 36 -1.18 -5.85 21.78
C ALA A 36 -2.38 -6.43 22.54
N ALA A 37 -3.51 -5.75 22.41
CA ALA A 37 -4.78 -6.41 22.52
C ALA A 37 -4.74 -7.39 21.35
N SER A 38 -4.68 -8.65 21.67
CA SER A 38 -5.05 -9.76 20.81
C SER A 38 -6.55 -9.66 20.49
N ALA A 39 -6.95 -8.56 19.87
CA ALA A 39 -8.07 -8.52 18.99
C ALA A 39 -7.49 -9.06 17.68
N GLU A 40 -7.84 -10.30 17.35
CA GLU A 40 -7.80 -10.73 15.95
C GLU A 40 -8.35 -9.56 15.14
N PRO A 41 -7.65 -9.11 14.09
CA PRO A 41 -8.18 -8.05 13.25
C PRO A 41 -9.55 -8.56 12.79
N GLU A 42 -10.62 -7.86 13.19
CA GLU A 42 -11.92 -8.06 12.59
C GLU A 42 -11.69 -7.94 11.10
N GLU A 43 -11.69 -9.06 10.39
CA GLU A 43 -11.66 -9.08 8.93
C GLU A 43 -12.89 -8.29 8.50
N VAL A 44 -12.69 -7.05 8.14
CA VAL A 44 -13.73 -6.21 7.54
C VAL A 44 -13.99 -6.86 6.17
N SER A 45 -14.87 -7.85 6.18
CA SER A 45 -15.30 -8.56 4.99
C SER A 45 -16.18 -7.62 4.16
N PHE A 46 -15.58 -6.92 3.23
CA PHE A 46 -16.32 -6.17 2.22
C PHE A 46 -16.95 -7.14 1.22
N PRO A 47 -18.18 -6.89 0.73
CA PRO A 47 -18.75 -7.67 -0.36
C PRO A 47 -17.80 -7.60 -1.55
N ILE A 48 -17.38 -8.75 -2.06
CA ILE A 48 -16.44 -8.88 -3.18
C ILE A 48 -17.26 -8.91 -4.46
N ASN A 49 -17.08 -7.92 -5.32
CA ASN A 49 -17.58 -7.96 -6.68
C ASN A 49 -16.58 -8.74 -7.56
N ILE A 50 -17.06 -9.49 -8.51
CA ILE A 50 -16.26 -10.11 -9.56
C ILE A 50 -16.52 -9.33 -10.84
N VAL A 51 -15.49 -8.69 -11.39
CA VAL A 51 -15.56 -7.91 -12.62
C VAL A 51 -14.61 -8.54 -13.65
N SER A 52 -15.16 -9.04 -14.74
CA SER A 52 -14.38 -9.73 -15.78
C SER A 52 -13.42 -10.81 -15.23
N GLY A 53 -13.84 -11.53 -14.16
CA GLY A 53 -13.06 -12.58 -13.52
C GLY A 53 -12.07 -12.11 -12.43
N PHE A 54 -11.96 -10.80 -12.19
CA PHE A 54 -11.09 -10.23 -11.14
C PHE A 54 -11.89 -9.81 -9.91
N LYS A 55 -11.31 -10.04 -8.73
CA LYS A 55 -11.91 -9.65 -7.45
C LYS A 55 -11.78 -8.13 -7.25
N LEU A 56 -12.88 -7.48 -6.91
CA LEU A 56 -12.93 -6.04 -6.66
C LEU A 56 -13.77 -5.75 -5.40
N PRO A 57 -13.20 -5.82 -4.19
CA PRO A 57 -13.91 -5.51 -2.94
C PRO A 57 -14.54 -4.12 -2.94
N ALA A 58 -15.85 -4.04 -2.63
CA ALA A 58 -16.64 -2.81 -2.76
C ALA A 58 -16.26 -1.69 -1.78
N GLY A 59 -15.65 -2.04 -0.63
CA GLY A 59 -15.25 -1.09 0.41
C GLY A 59 -13.94 -0.36 0.16
N LEU A 60 -13.21 -0.74 -0.87
CA LEU A 60 -11.91 -0.17 -1.20
C LEU A 60 -12.01 0.98 -2.19
N SER A 61 -10.94 1.77 -2.26
CA SER A 61 -10.71 2.81 -3.27
C SER A 61 -9.56 2.39 -4.15
N TYR A 62 -9.64 2.64 -5.45
CA TYR A 62 -8.68 2.14 -6.43
C TYR A 62 -8.03 3.30 -7.19
N HIS A 63 -6.72 3.23 -7.35
CA HIS A 63 -5.97 4.11 -8.26
C HIS A 63 -5.94 3.50 -9.66
N SER A 64 -5.92 4.33 -10.71
CA SER A 64 -5.81 3.87 -12.11
C SER A 64 -4.62 2.95 -12.36
N GLY A 65 -3.54 3.10 -11.60
CA GLY A 65 -2.37 2.23 -11.62
C GLY A 65 -2.47 0.95 -10.78
N HIS A 66 -3.68 0.41 -10.55
CA HIS A 66 -3.91 -0.89 -9.90
C HIS A 66 -3.39 -1.03 -8.47
N ALA A 67 -3.32 0.07 -7.73
CA ALA A 67 -3.14 0.09 -6.29
C ALA A 67 -4.49 0.34 -5.58
N TRP A 68 -4.78 -0.42 -4.53
CA TRP A 68 -5.93 -0.15 -3.69
C TRP A 68 -5.54 0.60 -2.42
N ALA A 69 -6.50 1.33 -1.85
CA ALA A 69 -6.38 2.06 -0.60
C ALA A 69 -7.58 1.78 0.30
N ALA A 70 -7.32 1.44 1.56
CA ALA A 70 -8.31 1.22 2.61
C ALA A 70 -8.04 2.13 3.81
N LYS A 71 -9.04 2.88 4.23
CA LYS A 71 -8.95 3.70 5.44
C LYS A 71 -9.01 2.80 6.67
N GLU A 72 -7.93 2.73 7.44
CA GLU A 72 -7.84 1.90 8.64
C GLU A 72 -8.21 2.70 9.91
N SER A 73 -7.82 3.97 9.93
CA SER A 73 -8.17 4.91 11.01
C SER A 73 -8.36 6.32 10.45
N ARG A 74 -8.49 7.33 11.33
CA ARG A 74 -8.76 8.71 10.92
C ARG A 74 -7.80 9.20 9.82
N ASN A 75 -6.50 8.94 9.97
CA ASN A 75 -5.46 9.43 9.07
C ASN A 75 -4.60 8.30 8.48
N VAL A 76 -4.78 7.05 8.91
CA VAL A 76 -3.98 5.93 8.42
C VAL A 76 -4.74 5.23 7.30
N VAL A 77 -4.05 5.06 6.19
CA VAL A 77 -4.55 4.37 4.98
C VAL A 77 -3.60 3.23 4.65
N ARG A 78 -4.14 2.02 4.57
CA ARG A 78 -3.42 0.84 4.12
C ARG A 78 -3.50 0.74 2.62
N ILE A 79 -2.42 0.32 1.99
CA ILE A 79 -2.25 0.28 0.54
C ILE A 79 -1.75 -1.09 0.11
N GLY A 80 -2.24 -1.59 -1.01
CA GLY A 80 -1.75 -2.82 -1.64
C GLY A 80 -2.03 -2.84 -3.13
N LEU A 81 -1.79 -3.99 -3.77
CA LEU A 81 -2.08 -4.23 -5.19
C LEU A 81 -3.44 -4.90 -5.34
N ASP A 82 -4.18 -4.57 -6.40
CA ASP A 82 -5.42 -5.26 -6.70
C ASP A 82 -5.19 -6.64 -7.34
N ASP A 83 -6.24 -7.44 -7.43
CA ASP A 83 -6.21 -8.79 -7.99
C ASP A 83 -5.77 -8.81 -9.46
N PHE A 84 -6.06 -7.74 -10.22
CA PHE A 84 -5.65 -7.60 -11.61
C PHE A 84 -4.12 -7.44 -11.71
N ALA A 85 -3.53 -6.49 -10.97
CA ALA A 85 -2.08 -6.29 -10.96
C ALA A 85 -1.33 -7.55 -10.52
N VAL A 86 -1.81 -8.20 -9.47
CA VAL A 86 -1.21 -9.42 -8.93
C VAL A 86 -1.22 -10.54 -9.97
N ARG A 87 -2.34 -10.75 -10.67
CA ARG A 87 -2.43 -11.81 -11.69
C ARG A 87 -1.73 -11.45 -12.99
N LEU A 88 -1.72 -10.17 -13.37
CA LEU A 88 -0.97 -9.71 -14.54
C LEU A 88 0.52 -9.95 -14.37
N LEU A 89 1.06 -9.50 -13.23
CA LEU A 89 2.48 -9.61 -12.93
C LEU A 89 2.92 -11.07 -12.66
N GLY A 90 2.02 -11.92 -12.14
CA GLY A 90 2.39 -13.27 -11.75
C GLY A 90 3.44 -13.25 -10.63
N LYS A 91 4.39 -14.21 -10.65
CA LYS A 91 5.38 -14.33 -9.59
C LYS A 91 6.26 -13.07 -9.47
N ILE A 92 6.20 -12.42 -8.32
CA ILE A 92 7.07 -11.29 -7.96
C ILE A 92 8.34 -11.87 -7.33
N ASP A 93 9.51 -11.53 -7.90
CA ASP A 93 10.80 -12.02 -7.41
C ASP A 93 11.36 -11.11 -6.32
N GLN A 94 11.17 -9.79 -6.45
CA GLN A 94 11.64 -8.78 -5.50
C GLN A 94 10.66 -7.63 -5.39
N LEU A 95 10.55 -7.09 -4.19
CA LEU A 95 9.71 -5.97 -3.84
C LEU A 95 10.56 -4.90 -3.14
N ASP A 96 10.60 -3.69 -3.71
CA ASP A 96 11.31 -2.54 -3.16
C ASP A 96 10.28 -1.54 -2.65
N LEU A 97 10.01 -1.58 -1.34
CA LEU A 97 9.04 -0.72 -0.66
C LEU A 97 9.71 0.49 -0.02
N PRO A 98 9.00 1.62 0.10
CA PRO A 98 9.50 2.81 0.77
C PRO A 98 9.72 2.54 2.26
N ALA A 99 10.83 3.04 2.81
CA ALA A 99 11.12 2.93 4.23
C ALA A 99 10.11 3.74 5.07
N ARG A 100 9.91 3.33 6.32
CA ARG A 100 9.16 4.13 7.32
C ARG A 100 9.76 5.53 7.44
N GLY A 101 8.91 6.54 7.58
CA GLY A 101 9.28 7.95 7.62
C GLY A 101 9.41 8.61 6.23
N ARG A 102 9.40 7.83 5.12
CA ARG A 102 9.42 8.41 3.79
C ARG A 102 8.06 9.04 3.46
N TRP A 103 8.09 10.25 2.90
CA TRP A 103 6.90 10.90 2.37
C TRP A 103 6.60 10.42 0.95
N LEU A 104 5.37 10.02 0.70
CA LEU A 104 4.84 9.70 -0.62
C LEU A 104 3.92 10.82 -1.08
N ARG A 105 3.81 11.03 -2.41
CA ARG A 105 2.80 11.90 -3.01
C ARG A 105 1.84 11.09 -3.85
N GLN A 106 0.57 11.48 -3.83
CA GLN A 106 -0.46 10.84 -4.64
C GLN A 106 -0.11 10.96 -6.13
N GLY A 107 -0.13 9.84 -6.87
CA GLY A 107 0.20 9.78 -8.30
C GLY A 107 1.70 9.79 -8.62
N GLU A 108 2.60 9.85 -7.61
CA GLU A 108 4.03 9.68 -7.82
C GLU A 108 4.46 8.22 -7.58
N LYS A 109 5.66 7.88 -8.08
CA LYS A 109 6.26 6.55 -7.90
C LYS A 109 6.44 6.24 -6.41
N GLY A 110 5.74 5.20 -5.95
CA GLY A 110 5.73 4.77 -4.55
C GLY A 110 6.71 3.63 -4.28
N TRP A 111 6.67 2.60 -5.08
CA TRP A 111 7.46 1.37 -4.93
C TRP A 111 7.77 0.71 -6.27
N THR A 112 8.64 -0.28 -6.24
CA THR A 112 9.06 -1.03 -7.42
C THR A 112 8.89 -2.52 -7.19
N LEU A 113 8.39 -3.22 -8.20
CA LEU A 113 8.30 -4.66 -8.27
C LEU A 113 9.32 -5.17 -9.28
N ALA A 114 9.94 -6.31 -9.03
CA ALA A 114 10.84 -6.95 -9.99
C ALA A 114 10.36 -8.37 -10.30
N ARG A 115 10.46 -8.73 -11.58
CA ARG A 115 10.14 -10.05 -12.09
C ARG A 115 11.01 -10.35 -13.32
N GLY A 116 11.67 -11.50 -13.34
CA GLY A 116 12.45 -11.95 -14.51
C GLY A 116 13.52 -10.96 -14.96
N GLY A 117 14.07 -10.14 -14.03
CA GLY A 117 15.01 -9.07 -14.36
C GLY A 117 14.38 -7.74 -14.74
N HIS A 118 13.08 -7.68 -15.01
CA HIS A 118 12.35 -6.44 -15.28
C HIS A 118 11.90 -5.75 -14.00
N ARG A 119 11.87 -4.42 -14.01
CA ARG A 119 11.44 -3.59 -12.90
C ARG A 119 10.21 -2.79 -13.30
N PHE A 120 9.16 -2.87 -12.48
CA PHE A 120 7.89 -2.22 -12.69
C PHE A 120 7.64 -1.21 -11.57
N GLU A 121 7.49 0.05 -11.94
CA GLU A 121 7.21 1.13 -10.99
C GLU A 121 5.71 1.26 -10.80
N MET A 122 5.29 1.44 -9.54
CA MET A 122 3.89 1.59 -9.16
C MET A 122 3.67 2.95 -8.54
N LEU A 123 2.51 3.54 -8.81
CA LEU A 123 2.13 4.85 -8.29
C LEU A 123 1.48 4.74 -6.91
N SER A 124 1.79 5.70 -6.04
CA SER A 124 1.13 5.78 -4.74
C SER A 124 -0.30 6.33 -4.88
N PRO A 125 -1.32 5.64 -4.36
CA PRO A 125 -2.69 6.13 -4.39
C PRO A 125 -2.95 7.24 -3.36
N ILE A 126 -2.05 7.44 -2.39
CA ILE A 126 -2.24 8.34 -1.24
C ILE A 126 -0.98 9.17 -1.01
N GLU A 127 -1.17 10.44 -0.64
CA GLU A 127 -0.11 11.29 -0.13
C GLU A 127 0.01 11.15 1.39
N GLY A 128 1.24 11.07 1.92
CA GLY A 128 1.51 11.04 3.35
C GLY A 128 2.82 10.35 3.72
N GLU A 129 3.06 10.22 5.01
CA GLU A 129 4.24 9.57 5.57
C GLU A 129 4.01 8.06 5.73
N VAL A 130 4.93 7.24 5.28
CA VAL A 130 4.92 5.79 5.50
C VAL A 130 5.15 5.51 6.98
N VAL A 131 4.14 4.99 7.67
CA VAL A 131 4.21 4.65 9.10
C VAL A 131 4.45 3.18 9.34
N ASP A 132 4.08 2.34 8.38
CA ASP A 132 4.33 0.91 8.47
C ASP A 132 4.59 0.29 7.09
N VAL A 133 5.36 -0.79 7.09
CA VAL A 133 5.69 -1.60 5.92
C VAL A 133 5.46 -3.05 6.30
N ASN A 134 4.76 -3.79 5.47
CA ASN A 134 4.40 -5.17 5.76
C ASN A 134 5.64 -6.08 5.75
N PRO A 135 6.06 -6.63 6.90
CA PRO A 135 7.23 -7.49 6.97
C PRO A 135 7.03 -8.84 6.30
N GLU A 136 5.79 -9.32 6.19
CA GLU A 136 5.48 -10.62 5.60
C GLU A 136 5.71 -10.60 4.09
N VAL A 137 5.26 -9.56 3.40
CA VAL A 137 5.47 -9.43 1.95
C VAL A 137 6.93 -9.15 1.59
N LEU A 138 7.69 -8.51 2.48
CA LEU A 138 9.14 -8.35 2.29
C LEU A 138 9.89 -9.68 2.43
N LYS A 139 9.42 -10.57 3.30
CA LYS A 139 9.99 -11.89 3.51
C LYS A 139 9.58 -12.88 2.43
N ASP A 140 8.30 -12.85 2.06
CA ASP A 140 7.70 -13.74 1.06
C ASP A 140 6.68 -12.96 0.20
N PRO A 141 7.10 -12.43 -0.98
CA PRO A 141 6.18 -11.73 -1.88
C PRO A 141 4.98 -12.58 -2.35
N SER A 142 5.04 -13.91 -2.22
CA SER A 142 3.91 -14.78 -2.62
C SER A 142 2.64 -14.56 -1.77
N VAL A 143 2.76 -13.95 -0.59
CA VAL A 143 1.62 -13.57 0.26
C VAL A 143 0.66 -12.64 -0.48
N ILE A 144 1.18 -11.74 -1.35
CA ILE A 144 0.37 -10.83 -2.17
C ILE A 144 -0.57 -11.62 -3.10
N HIS A 145 -0.12 -12.76 -3.63
CA HIS A 145 -0.95 -13.61 -4.51
C HIS A 145 -2.04 -14.36 -3.77
N LYS A 146 -1.75 -14.78 -2.54
CA LYS A 146 -2.69 -15.58 -1.74
C LYS A 146 -3.87 -14.73 -1.28
N ASP A 147 -3.57 -13.51 -0.83
CA ASP A 147 -4.56 -12.60 -0.28
C ASP A 147 -4.16 -11.14 -0.52
N PRO A 148 -4.41 -10.60 -1.74
CA PRO A 148 -3.99 -9.25 -2.11
C PRO A 148 -4.66 -8.14 -1.30
N TYR A 149 -5.84 -8.40 -0.73
CA TYR A 149 -6.65 -7.41 -0.04
C TYR A 149 -6.61 -7.48 1.50
N GLY A 150 -6.07 -8.56 2.05
CA GLY A 150 -5.87 -8.77 3.48
C GLY A 150 -4.38 -8.80 3.82
N THR A 151 -3.81 -9.98 4.02
CA THR A 151 -2.41 -10.15 4.45
C THR A 151 -1.37 -9.63 3.44
N GLY A 152 -1.74 -9.49 2.16
CA GLY A 152 -0.89 -8.99 1.08
C GLY A 152 -0.80 -7.46 0.97
N TRP A 153 -1.22 -6.69 1.97
CA TRP A 153 -1.00 -5.24 1.98
C TRP A 153 0.51 -4.90 1.92
N LEU A 154 0.87 -3.72 1.41
CA LEU A 154 2.27 -3.34 1.21
C LEU A 154 2.75 -2.34 2.25
N VAL A 155 2.06 -1.21 2.37
CA VAL A 155 2.43 -0.10 3.26
C VAL A 155 1.20 0.50 3.93
N ALA A 156 1.40 1.07 5.11
CA ALA A 156 0.44 1.95 5.75
C ALA A 156 0.98 3.39 5.78
N VAL A 157 0.14 4.34 5.38
CA VAL A 157 0.50 5.75 5.22
C VAL A 157 -0.33 6.61 6.15
N ASN A 158 0.32 7.45 6.95
CA ASN A 158 -0.33 8.51 7.71
C ASN A 158 -0.52 9.73 6.81
N SER A 159 -1.75 9.93 6.36
CA SER A 159 -2.12 11.01 5.44
C SER A 159 -2.95 12.06 6.15
N PRO A 160 -2.45 13.30 6.32
CA PRO A 160 -3.25 14.40 6.86
C PRO A 160 -4.48 14.73 6.01
N ALA A 161 -4.40 14.45 4.71
CA ALA A 161 -5.44 14.70 3.73
C ALA A 161 -6.11 13.39 3.23
N ALA A 162 -6.17 12.33 4.06
CA ALA A 162 -6.68 11.02 3.69
C ALA A 162 -8.03 11.07 2.97
N ASP A 163 -9.00 11.79 3.52
CA ASP A 163 -10.35 11.87 2.94
C ASP A 163 -10.38 12.60 1.58
N SER A 164 -9.50 13.58 1.38
CA SER A 164 -9.37 14.29 0.10
C SER A 164 -8.70 13.37 -0.95
N ASN A 165 -7.62 12.72 -0.59
CA ASN A 165 -6.92 11.78 -1.47
C ASN A 165 -7.82 10.61 -1.88
N LEU A 166 -8.56 10.04 -0.94
CA LEU A 166 -9.49 8.96 -1.20
C LEU A 166 -10.65 9.37 -2.12
N LYS A 167 -11.05 10.65 -2.17
CA LYS A 167 -12.07 11.16 -3.10
C LYS A 167 -11.58 11.17 -4.55
N ASN A 168 -10.27 11.27 -4.77
CA ASN A 168 -9.67 11.23 -6.11
C ASN A 168 -9.57 9.80 -6.67
N LEU A 169 -9.84 8.78 -5.85
CA LEU A 169 -9.74 7.37 -6.24
C LEU A 169 -11.10 6.83 -6.73
N LEU A 170 -11.02 5.79 -7.53
CA LEU A 170 -12.17 5.11 -8.11
C LEU A 170 -12.89 4.25 -7.06
N ARG A 171 -14.24 4.28 -7.07
CA ARG A 171 -15.07 3.52 -6.14
C ARG A 171 -16.37 3.03 -6.81
N GLY A 172 -16.94 1.99 -6.26
CA GLY A 172 -18.25 1.48 -6.68
C GLY A 172 -18.31 1.23 -8.19
N ARG A 173 -19.33 1.77 -8.88
CA ARG A 173 -19.52 1.55 -10.32
C ARG A 173 -18.40 2.15 -11.18
N LEU A 174 -17.74 3.23 -10.75
CA LEU A 174 -16.60 3.78 -11.49
C LEU A 174 -15.42 2.81 -11.47
N ALA A 175 -15.11 2.21 -10.33
CA ALA A 175 -14.08 1.20 -10.22
C ALA A 175 -14.39 -0.05 -11.05
N GLN A 176 -15.66 -0.47 -11.11
CA GLN A 176 -16.07 -1.60 -11.95
C GLN A 176 -15.83 -1.32 -13.44
N ARG A 177 -16.28 -0.16 -13.93
CA ARG A 177 -16.07 0.23 -15.35
C ARG A 177 -14.59 0.36 -15.70
N TRP A 178 -13.82 0.98 -14.82
CA TRP A 178 -12.37 1.07 -15.01
C TRP A 178 -11.71 -0.31 -15.07
N MET A 179 -12.11 -1.26 -14.23
CA MET A 179 -11.61 -2.63 -14.28
C MET A 179 -12.00 -3.30 -15.60
N GLU A 180 -13.23 -3.13 -16.08
CA GLU A 180 -13.66 -3.63 -17.40
C GLU A 180 -12.80 -3.05 -18.53
N GLU A 181 -12.49 -1.74 -18.49
CA GLU A 181 -11.61 -1.06 -19.45
C GLU A 181 -10.17 -1.57 -19.37
N SER A 182 -9.63 -1.79 -18.17
CA SER A 182 -8.29 -2.37 -17.98
C SER A 182 -8.19 -3.76 -18.58
N VAL A 183 -9.21 -4.60 -18.38
CA VAL A 183 -9.29 -5.92 -18.98
C VAL A 183 -9.42 -5.85 -20.50
N ALA A 184 -10.23 -4.94 -21.02
CA ALA A 184 -10.38 -4.75 -22.47
C ALA A 184 -9.04 -4.29 -23.09
N THR A 185 -8.32 -3.36 -22.44
CA THR A 185 -6.99 -2.93 -22.86
C THR A 185 -6.01 -4.10 -22.90
N LEU A 186 -5.97 -4.91 -21.84
CA LEU A 186 -5.13 -6.11 -21.81
C LEU A 186 -5.46 -7.07 -22.97
N HIS A 187 -6.74 -7.30 -23.27
CA HIS A 187 -7.18 -8.13 -24.39
C HIS A 187 -6.63 -7.64 -25.73
N THR A 188 -6.53 -6.33 -25.97
CA THR A 188 -5.96 -5.80 -27.22
C THR A 188 -4.49 -6.15 -27.40
N HIS A 189 -3.76 -6.33 -26.29
CA HIS A 189 -2.35 -6.75 -26.30
C HIS A 189 -2.15 -8.27 -26.46
N VAL A 190 -3.09 -9.08 -25.96
CA VAL A 190 -2.98 -10.55 -25.96
C VAL A 190 -3.54 -11.17 -27.25
N SER A 191 -4.71 -10.71 -27.71
CA SER A 191 -5.50 -11.38 -28.74
C SER A 191 -4.86 -11.51 -30.14
N PRO A 192 -4.02 -10.58 -30.66
CA PRO A 192 -3.56 -10.69 -32.04
C PRO A 192 -2.48 -11.75 -32.29
N SER A 193 -1.79 -12.22 -31.24
CA SER A 193 -0.56 -13.01 -31.42
C SER A 193 -0.59 -14.44 -30.87
N THR A 194 -1.55 -14.79 -30.04
CA THR A 194 -1.50 -16.07 -29.32
C THR A 194 -2.64 -17.03 -29.63
N GLY A 195 -3.72 -16.57 -30.31
CA GLY A 195 -4.92 -17.41 -30.51
C GLY A 195 -5.62 -17.81 -29.21
N VAL A 196 -5.17 -17.24 -28.07
CA VAL A 196 -5.76 -17.49 -26.75
C VAL A 196 -6.99 -16.61 -26.63
N HIS A 197 -8.15 -17.21 -26.78
CA HIS A 197 -9.39 -16.60 -26.33
C HIS A 197 -9.38 -16.65 -24.78
N LEU A 198 -9.26 -15.51 -24.13
CA LEU A 198 -9.61 -15.38 -22.73
C LEU A 198 -11.12 -15.61 -22.66
N GLN A 199 -11.54 -16.80 -22.28
CA GLN A 199 -12.94 -17.22 -22.31
C GLN A 199 -13.79 -16.33 -21.41
N ASP A 200 -14.88 -15.77 -21.95
CA ASP A 200 -15.95 -15.17 -21.17
C ASP A 200 -16.48 -16.23 -20.18
N GLY A 201 -16.20 -16.01 -18.87
CA GLY A 201 -16.68 -16.86 -17.78
C GLY A 201 -15.69 -17.88 -17.19
N GLY A 202 -14.44 -17.92 -17.63
CA GLY A 202 -13.36 -18.71 -17.00
C GLY A 202 -12.66 -17.96 -15.86
N HIS A 203 -12.00 -18.72 -14.97
CA HIS A 203 -11.09 -18.12 -13.98
C HIS A 203 -10.03 -17.30 -14.70
N ALA A 204 -9.86 -16.04 -14.29
CA ALA A 204 -8.83 -15.19 -14.86
C ALA A 204 -7.46 -15.89 -14.72
N ILE A 205 -6.77 -16.02 -15.84
CA ILE A 205 -5.46 -16.71 -15.90
C ILE A 205 -4.50 -15.93 -14.98
N SER A 206 -3.80 -16.62 -14.11
CA SER A 206 -2.68 -16.05 -13.37
C SER A 206 -1.44 -16.03 -14.26
N ASP A 207 -0.58 -15.03 -14.06
CA ASP A 207 0.66 -14.89 -14.82
C ASP A 207 0.45 -14.53 -16.30
N LEU A 208 -0.33 -13.47 -16.52
CA LEU A 208 -0.67 -13.03 -17.88
C LEU A 208 0.53 -12.48 -18.65
N LEU A 209 1.54 -11.93 -17.98
CA LEU A 209 2.77 -11.47 -18.64
C LEU A 209 3.57 -12.63 -19.27
N SER A 210 3.48 -13.86 -18.74
CA SER A 210 4.17 -15.01 -19.33
C SER A 210 3.64 -15.41 -20.71
N ILE A 211 2.41 -15.01 -21.05
CA ILE A 211 1.78 -15.29 -22.34
C ILE A 211 2.21 -14.25 -23.40
N LEU A 212 2.69 -13.09 -22.96
CA LEU A 212 3.11 -12.01 -23.84
C LEU A 212 4.59 -12.13 -24.21
N PRO A 213 4.99 -11.77 -25.44
CA PRO A 213 6.39 -11.54 -25.76
C PRO A 213 7.00 -10.49 -24.84
N GLU A 214 8.24 -10.71 -24.39
CA GLU A 214 8.93 -9.88 -23.40
C GLU A 214 9.04 -8.41 -23.83
N GLU A 215 9.20 -8.16 -25.13
CA GLU A 215 9.26 -6.80 -25.70
C GLU A 215 7.96 -6.01 -25.54
N ARG A 216 6.85 -6.69 -25.23
CA ARG A 216 5.54 -6.07 -25.00
C ARG A 216 5.29 -5.77 -23.51
N TRP A 217 6.00 -6.41 -22.60
CA TRP A 217 5.77 -6.27 -21.15
C TRP A 217 5.84 -4.81 -20.69
N GLU A 218 6.91 -4.11 -21.07
CA GLU A 218 7.09 -2.70 -20.66
C GLU A 218 5.96 -1.80 -21.16
N ARG A 219 5.46 -2.06 -22.37
CA ARG A 219 4.35 -1.29 -22.95
C ARG A 219 3.06 -1.52 -22.17
N VAL A 220 2.71 -2.79 -21.95
CA VAL A 220 1.49 -3.19 -21.23
C VAL A 220 1.51 -2.65 -19.79
N VAL A 221 2.64 -2.82 -19.10
CA VAL A 221 2.78 -2.35 -17.72
C VAL A 221 2.73 -0.83 -17.65
N ARG A 222 3.38 -0.13 -18.58
CA ARG A 222 3.33 1.34 -18.63
C ARG A 222 1.92 1.85 -18.84
N GLU A 223 1.19 1.24 -19.75
CA GLU A 223 -0.19 1.65 -20.07
C GLU A 223 -1.15 1.38 -18.92
N LEU A 224 -0.99 0.26 -18.20
CA LEU A 224 -1.91 -0.14 -17.13
C LEU A 224 -1.52 0.40 -15.74
N PHE A 225 -0.22 0.59 -15.45
CA PHE A 225 0.21 0.96 -14.09
C PHE A 225 0.67 2.40 -13.93
N LEU A 226 1.01 3.08 -15.03
CA LEU A 226 1.48 4.47 -15.00
C LEU A 226 0.48 5.44 -15.68
N ALA A 227 -0.77 5.01 -15.81
CA ALA A 227 -1.85 5.80 -16.40
C ALA A 227 -2.42 6.85 -15.42
#